data_e572c24b9e61f8e234ab84181f1fa354
#
_entry.id   e572c24b9e61f8e234ab84181f1fa354
#
_cell.length_a   1.000
_cell.length_b   1.000
_cell.length_c   1.000
_cell.angle_alpha   90.00
_cell.angle_beta   90.00
_cell.angle_gamma   90.00
#
_symmetry.space_group_name_H-M   'P 1'
#
loop_
_entity.id
_entity.type
_entity.pdbx_description
1 polymer ?
#
loop_
_entity_poly.entity_id
_entity_poly.type
_entity_poly.pdbx_seq_one_letter_code
_entity_poly.pdbx_strand_id
1 'polypeptide(L)'
;VFCKTKRVTKQLYEQLTVKKYKVGCIHGDLKQIERDKVMRAFKGDKLKVLIATDISARGIDVNNLAYVFHYQLPDQVEYYTHRSGRTARAGKKGVSILLVTPKEIKDMRLISQQLHIEFKQLQ
;
A
#
# COMPACT_ATOMS: atom_id res chain seq x y z
N VAL A 1 -2.30 -1.90 -0.76
CA VAL A 1 -2.63 -1.03 0.38
C VAL A 1 -1.50 -1.12 1.40
N PHE A 2 -0.97 0.02 1.79
CA PHE A 2 0.11 0.09 2.77
C PHE A 2 -0.40 0.53 4.13
N CYS A 3 0.01 -0.22 5.15
CA CYS A 3 -0.25 0.10 6.56
C CYS A 3 1.09 0.26 7.29
N LYS A 4 1.07 0.93 8.44
CA LYS A 4 2.29 1.12 9.26
C LYS A 4 2.67 -0.12 10.04
N THR A 5 1.69 -0.86 10.54
CA THR A 5 1.94 -1.95 11.48
C THR A 5 1.26 -3.25 11.04
N LYS A 6 1.82 -4.36 11.50
CA LYS A 6 1.23 -5.68 11.32
C LYS A 6 -0.19 -5.74 11.88
N ARG A 7 -0.42 -5.12 13.03
CA ARG A 7 -1.74 -5.11 13.68
C ARG A 7 -2.80 -4.47 12.78
N VAL A 8 -2.51 -3.29 12.23
CA VAL A 8 -3.45 -2.61 11.33
C VAL A 8 -3.65 -3.39 10.04
N THR A 9 -2.57 -4.00 9.53
CA THR A 9 -2.64 -4.86 8.34
C THR A 9 -3.65 -5.98 8.55
N LYS A 10 -3.56 -6.67 9.69
CA LYS A 10 -4.48 -7.77 10.01
C LYS A 10 -5.91 -7.29 10.17
N GLN A 11 -6.12 -6.16 10.86
CA GLN A 11 -7.45 -5.59 11.07
C GLN A 11 -8.11 -5.23 9.74
N LEU A 12 -7.39 -4.55 8.87
CA LEU A 12 -7.92 -4.16 7.56
C LEU A 12 -8.22 -5.40 6.71
N TYR A 13 -7.35 -6.39 6.75
CA TYR A 13 -7.57 -7.64 6.05
C TYR A 13 -8.88 -8.30 6.47
N GLU A 14 -9.13 -8.38 7.78
CA GLU A 14 -10.38 -8.96 8.31
C GLU A 14 -11.60 -8.18 7.86
N GLN A 15 -11.53 -6.84 7.93
CA GLN A 15 -12.64 -5.98 7.52
C GLN A 15 -12.98 -6.15 6.04
N LEU A 16 -11.97 -6.19 5.19
CA LEU A 16 -12.19 -6.35 3.74
C LEU A 16 -12.66 -7.77 3.40
N THR A 17 -12.19 -8.77 4.13
CA THR A 17 -12.64 -10.16 3.94
C THR A 17 -14.12 -10.29 4.26
N VAL A 18 -14.57 -9.68 5.37
CA VAL A 18 -15.99 -9.68 5.75
C VAL A 18 -16.86 -9.05 4.66
N LYS A 19 -16.34 -8.01 4.00
CA LYS A 19 -17.03 -7.34 2.89
C LYS A 19 -16.91 -8.09 1.58
N LYS A 20 -16.31 -9.27 1.59
CA LYS A 20 -16.17 -10.16 0.43
C LYS A 20 -15.25 -9.63 -0.68
N TYR A 21 -14.32 -8.75 -0.35
CA TYR A 21 -13.26 -8.39 -1.29
C TYR A 21 -12.27 -9.55 -1.41
N LYS A 22 -11.72 -9.71 -2.60
CA LYS A 22 -10.64 -10.68 -2.84
C LYS A 22 -9.32 -10.07 -2.38
N VAL A 23 -9.01 -10.27 -1.11
CA VAL A 23 -7.91 -9.59 -0.43
C VAL A 23 -6.93 -10.59 0.15
N GLY A 24 -5.65 -10.25 0.09
CA GLY A 24 -4.60 -10.96 0.79
C GLY A 24 -3.77 -9.98 1.61
N CYS A 25 -3.01 -10.48 2.58
CA CYS A 25 -2.10 -9.63 3.34
C CYS A 25 -0.76 -10.30 3.53
N ILE A 26 0.28 -9.48 3.66
CA ILE A 26 1.64 -9.91 3.94
C ILE A 26 2.15 -9.17 5.17
N HIS A 27 2.64 -9.91 6.16
CA HIS A 27 3.21 -9.35 7.38
C HIS A 27 4.29 -10.29 7.93
N GLY A 28 4.99 -9.82 8.96
CA GLY A 28 6.18 -10.52 9.47
C GLY A 28 5.96 -11.88 10.09
N ASP A 29 4.72 -12.21 10.47
CA ASP A 29 4.42 -13.53 11.06
C ASP A 29 4.23 -14.62 10.02
N LEU A 30 4.12 -14.27 8.74
CA LEU A 30 3.95 -15.27 7.68
C LEU A 30 5.25 -15.99 7.37
N LYS A 31 5.15 -17.30 7.17
CA LYS A 31 6.26 -18.09 6.65
C LYS A 31 6.45 -17.78 5.17
N GLN A 32 7.65 -18.05 4.65
CA GLN A 32 7.97 -17.77 3.25
C GLN A 32 7.01 -18.48 2.29
N ILE A 33 6.63 -19.72 2.61
CA ILE A 33 5.67 -20.46 1.79
C ILE A 33 4.32 -19.75 1.72
N GLU A 34 3.86 -19.21 2.85
CA GLU A 34 2.59 -18.48 2.91
C GLU A 34 2.67 -17.16 2.11
N ARG A 35 3.80 -16.46 2.23
CA ARG A 35 4.03 -15.23 1.46
C ARG A 35 4.00 -15.52 -0.03
N ASP A 36 4.66 -16.59 -0.45
CA ASP A 36 4.73 -16.96 -1.88
C ASP A 36 3.34 -17.30 -2.42
N LYS A 37 2.51 -17.96 -1.63
CA LYS A 37 1.12 -18.26 -2.03
C LYS A 37 0.31 -16.99 -2.24
N VAL A 38 0.40 -16.05 -1.31
CA VAL A 38 -0.32 -14.77 -1.43
C VAL A 38 0.14 -14.01 -2.67
N MET A 39 1.45 -13.96 -2.89
CA MET A 39 2.01 -13.24 -4.03
C MET A 39 1.60 -13.87 -5.36
N ARG A 40 1.61 -15.19 -5.46
CA ARG A 40 1.16 -15.88 -6.68
C ARG A 40 -0.32 -15.61 -6.95
N ALA A 41 -1.14 -15.63 -5.92
CA ALA A 41 -2.56 -15.35 -6.06
C ALA A 41 -2.81 -13.91 -6.52
N PHE A 42 -2.04 -12.96 -6.00
CA PHE A 42 -2.17 -11.56 -6.38
C PHE A 42 -1.70 -11.34 -7.82
N LYS A 43 -0.54 -11.87 -8.19
CA LYS A 43 -0.01 -11.74 -9.55
C LYS A 43 -0.89 -12.44 -10.59
N GLY A 44 -1.56 -13.53 -10.19
CA GLY A 44 -2.48 -14.27 -11.04
C GLY A 44 -3.90 -13.74 -11.06
N ASP A 45 -4.14 -12.54 -10.54
CA ASP A 45 -5.45 -11.88 -10.49
C ASP A 45 -6.51 -12.62 -9.66
N LYS A 46 -6.11 -13.59 -8.85
CA LYS A 46 -7.02 -14.24 -7.91
C LYS A 46 -7.34 -13.36 -6.71
N LEU A 47 -6.41 -12.46 -6.37
CA LEU A 47 -6.62 -11.42 -5.38
C LEU A 47 -6.60 -10.07 -6.08
N LYS A 48 -7.49 -9.17 -5.66
CA LYS A 48 -7.58 -7.82 -6.22
C LYS A 48 -6.92 -6.78 -5.33
N VAL A 49 -6.75 -7.09 -4.05
CA VAL A 49 -6.16 -6.19 -3.06
C VAL A 49 -5.07 -6.93 -2.30
N LEU A 50 -3.93 -6.29 -2.16
CA LEU A 50 -2.83 -6.79 -1.33
C LEU A 50 -2.53 -5.75 -0.26
N ILE A 51 -2.54 -6.17 1.00
CA ILE A 51 -2.24 -5.30 2.14
C ILE A 51 -0.88 -5.68 2.70
N ALA A 52 -0.02 -4.69 2.94
CA ALA A 52 1.32 -4.93 3.45
C ALA A 52 1.82 -3.75 4.28
N THR A 53 2.85 -3.99 5.08
CA THR A 53 3.63 -2.91 5.70
C THR A 53 4.82 -2.57 4.80
N ASP A 54 5.48 -1.47 5.07
CA ASP A 54 6.68 -1.08 4.31
C ASP A 54 7.77 -2.15 4.42
N ILE A 55 7.96 -2.72 5.60
CA ILE A 55 8.98 -3.74 5.84
C ILE A 55 8.63 -5.04 5.11
N SER A 56 7.38 -5.49 5.22
CA SER A 56 6.96 -6.73 4.59
C SER A 56 6.88 -6.63 3.06
N ALA A 57 6.78 -5.43 2.53
CA ALA A 57 6.77 -5.21 1.09
C ALA A 57 8.17 -5.18 0.47
N ARG A 58 9.22 -5.16 1.28
CA ARG A 58 10.59 -5.18 0.74
C ARG A 58 10.85 -6.49 0.01
N GLY A 59 11.50 -6.38 -1.14
CA GLY A 59 11.81 -7.55 -1.95
C GLY A 59 10.63 -8.13 -2.72
N ILE A 60 9.46 -7.53 -2.60
CA ILE A 60 8.29 -7.98 -3.37
C ILE A 60 8.37 -7.40 -4.77
N ASP A 61 8.30 -8.28 -5.76
CA ASP A 61 8.30 -7.91 -7.16
C ASP A 61 6.87 -7.69 -7.65
N VAL A 62 6.31 -6.54 -7.29
CA VAL A 62 4.98 -6.11 -7.76
C VAL A 62 5.08 -4.70 -8.29
N ASN A 63 4.83 -4.56 -9.59
CA ASN A 63 4.93 -3.29 -10.29
C ASN A 63 3.71 -3.10 -11.18
N ASN A 64 3.55 -1.89 -11.71
CA ASN A 64 2.47 -1.55 -12.64
C ASN A 64 1.07 -1.72 -12.03
N LEU A 65 0.97 -1.49 -10.72
CA LEU A 65 -0.33 -1.49 -10.06
C LEU A 65 -1.14 -0.28 -10.52
N ALA A 66 -2.44 -0.48 -10.70
CA ALA A 66 -3.35 0.62 -11.05
C ALA A 66 -3.44 1.64 -9.91
N TYR A 67 -3.47 1.16 -8.68
CA TYR A 67 -3.64 1.99 -7.49
C TYR A 67 -2.68 1.55 -6.39
N VAL A 68 -2.12 2.55 -5.69
CA VAL A 68 -1.43 2.36 -4.41
C VAL A 68 -2.18 3.18 -3.38
N PHE A 69 -2.67 2.53 -2.33
CA PHE A 69 -3.36 3.20 -1.22
C PHE A 69 -2.44 3.27 -0.02
N HIS A 70 -2.29 4.45 0.54
CA HIS A 70 -1.61 4.66 1.81
C HIS A 70 -2.69 4.73 2.89
N TYR A 71 -3.04 3.59 3.47
CA TYR A 71 -4.08 3.52 4.51
C TYR A 71 -3.66 4.29 5.75
N GLN A 72 -2.37 4.25 6.05
CA GLN A 72 -1.74 5.11 7.04
C GLN A 72 -0.58 5.82 6.36
N LEU A 73 -0.36 7.08 6.71
CA LEU A 73 0.76 7.84 6.15
C LEU A 73 2.10 7.17 6.51
N PRO A 74 3.07 7.22 5.61
CA PRO A 74 4.40 6.70 5.91
C PRO A 74 5.10 7.56 6.98
N ASP A 75 5.92 6.91 7.81
CA ASP A 75 6.71 7.62 8.82
C ASP A 75 7.82 8.46 8.21
N GLN A 76 8.30 8.06 7.04
CA GLN A 76 9.41 8.71 6.35
C GLN A 76 9.04 8.98 4.91
N VAL A 77 9.55 10.08 4.37
CA VAL A 77 9.29 10.49 3.00
C VAL A 77 9.74 9.44 1.99
N GLU A 78 10.86 8.78 2.27
CA GLU A 78 11.38 7.71 1.42
C GLU A 78 10.39 6.57 1.26
N TYR A 79 9.64 6.26 2.31
CA TYR A 79 8.60 5.22 2.24
C TYR A 79 7.49 5.61 1.27
N TYR A 80 7.12 6.90 1.22
CA TYR A 80 6.14 7.35 0.24
C TYR A 80 6.62 7.05 -1.18
N THR A 81 7.87 7.37 -1.46
CA THR A 81 8.46 7.14 -2.79
C THR A 81 8.49 5.66 -3.12
N HIS A 82 8.91 4.81 -2.18
CA HIS A 82 8.95 3.36 -2.37
C HIS A 82 7.57 2.76 -2.58
N ARG A 83 6.58 3.22 -1.81
CA ARG A 83 5.19 2.76 -1.97
C ARG A 83 4.64 3.16 -3.32
N SER A 84 4.77 4.43 -3.67
CA SER A 84 4.24 4.96 -4.93
C SER A 84 4.98 4.41 -6.14
N GLY A 85 6.22 3.99 -5.98
CA GLY A 85 7.00 3.36 -7.03
C GLY A 85 6.47 2.02 -7.51
N ARG A 86 5.41 1.48 -6.88
CA ARG A 86 4.76 0.24 -7.33
C ARG A 86 3.72 0.48 -8.41
N THR A 87 3.45 1.73 -8.74
CA THR A 87 2.50 2.11 -9.78
C THR A 87 3.17 3.03 -10.80
N ALA A 88 2.53 3.26 -11.94
CA ALA A 88 2.96 4.22 -12.97
C ALA A 88 4.36 4.00 -13.53
N ARG A 89 4.84 2.74 -13.58
CA ARG A 89 6.16 2.42 -14.15
C ARG A 89 6.08 2.19 -15.66
N ALA A 90 7.23 2.37 -16.33
CA ALA A 90 7.40 2.09 -17.76
C ALA A 90 6.39 2.83 -18.64
N GLY A 91 6.09 4.08 -18.31
CA GLY A 91 5.15 4.90 -19.07
C GLY A 91 3.69 4.60 -18.82
N LYS A 92 3.37 3.63 -17.97
CA LYS A 92 1.98 3.33 -17.61
C LYS A 92 1.47 4.33 -16.57
N LYS A 93 0.19 4.65 -16.65
CA LYS A 93 -0.46 5.54 -15.69
C LYS A 93 -0.85 4.77 -14.44
N GLY A 94 -0.76 5.44 -13.30
CA GLY A 94 -1.20 4.88 -12.02
C GLY A 94 -1.60 5.98 -11.07
N VAL A 95 -2.27 5.61 -9.99
CA VAL A 95 -2.79 6.55 -9.00
C VAL A 95 -2.32 6.17 -7.62
N SER A 96 -1.78 7.14 -6.89
CA SER A 96 -1.40 6.99 -5.48
C SER A 96 -2.39 7.80 -4.63
N ILE A 97 -3.03 7.14 -3.68
CA ILE A 97 -4.09 7.73 -2.86
C ILE A 97 -3.69 7.68 -1.39
N LEU A 98 -3.67 8.83 -0.73
CA LEU A 98 -3.42 8.94 0.70
C LEU A 98 -4.74 9.09 1.45
N LEU A 99 -4.92 8.29 2.50
CA LEU A 99 -6.01 8.48 3.44
C LEU A 99 -5.47 9.28 4.63
N VAL A 100 -5.98 10.48 4.82
CA VAL A 100 -5.42 11.45 5.74
C VAL A 100 -6.50 11.92 6.71
N THR A 101 -6.22 11.81 8.02
CA THR A 101 -7.08 12.43 9.02
C THR A 101 -6.75 13.93 9.12
N PRO A 102 -7.66 14.74 9.71
CA PRO A 102 -7.35 16.18 9.89
C PRO A 102 -6.05 16.43 10.65
N LYS A 103 -5.69 15.56 11.59
CA LYS A 103 -4.45 15.68 12.36
C LYS A 103 -3.20 15.42 11.51
N GLU A 104 -3.34 14.70 10.42
CA GLU A 104 -2.23 14.29 9.57
C GLU A 104 -2.00 15.22 8.39
N ILE A 105 -2.80 16.26 8.22
CA ILE A 105 -2.66 17.20 7.08
C ILE A 105 -1.28 17.84 7.06
N LYS A 106 -0.72 18.17 8.22
CA LYS A 106 0.64 18.71 8.31
C LYS A 106 1.67 17.74 7.75
N ASP A 107 1.55 16.47 8.12
CA ASP A 107 2.47 15.42 7.66
C ASP A 107 2.37 15.23 6.14
N MET A 108 1.16 15.26 5.62
CA MET A 108 0.93 15.20 4.17
C MET A 108 1.58 16.38 3.45
N ARG A 109 1.46 17.59 4.00
CA ARG A 109 2.05 18.78 3.41
C ARG A 109 3.57 18.72 3.40
N LEU A 110 4.19 18.13 4.44
CA LEU A 110 5.63 17.94 4.46
C LEU A 110 6.09 17.01 3.35
N ILE A 111 5.38 15.93 3.11
CA ILE A 111 5.66 15.02 2.00
C ILE A 111 5.57 15.77 0.67
N SER A 112 4.50 16.53 0.50
CA SER A 112 4.28 17.34 -0.71
C SER A 112 5.44 18.31 -0.94
N GLN A 113 5.87 19.01 0.10
CA GLN A 113 6.96 19.99 -0.01
C GLN A 113 8.30 19.35 -0.31
N GLN A 114 8.64 18.27 0.39
CA GLN A 114 9.94 17.61 0.25
C GLN A 114 10.10 16.94 -1.11
N LEU A 115 9.02 16.39 -1.66
CA LEU A 115 9.06 15.70 -2.94
C LEU A 115 8.64 16.56 -4.12
N HIS A 116 8.26 17.82 -3.89
CA HIS A 116 7.77 18.73 -4.93
C HIS A 116 6.62 18.13 -5.73
N ILE A 117 5.67 17.51 -5.02
CA ILE A 117 4.47 16.93 -5.63
C ILE A 117 3.24 17.61 -5.06
N GLU A 118 2.15 17.52 -5.81
CA GLU A 118 0.86 18.10 -5.43
C GLU A 118 -0.15 17.00 -5.17
N PHE A 119 -0.83 17.08 -4.02
CA PHE A 119 -1.94 16.18 -3.72
C PHE A 119 -3.25 16.91 -3.99
N LYS A 120 -4.15 16.25 -4.70
CA LYS A 120 -5.49 16.77 -4.95
C LYS A 120 -6.47 16.04 -4.03
N GLN A 121 -7.34 16.80 -3.40
CA GLN A 121 -8.36 16.23 -2.53
C GLN A 121 -9.45 15.57 -3.38
N LEU A 122 -9.76 14.33 -3.05
CA LEU A 122 -10.90 13.62 -3.64
C LEU A 122 -12.15 13.92 -2.82
N GLN A 123 -13.24 14.06 -3.49
CA GLN A 123 -14.52 14.33 -2.85
C GLN A 123 -15.38 13.07 -2.79
#